data_725bb65593bc59382f25a376d6787a42
#
_entry.id   725bb65593bc59382f25a376d6787a42
#
_cell.length_a   1.000
_cell.length_b   1.000
_cell.length_c   1.000
_cell.angle_alpha   90.00
_cell.angle_beta   90.00
_cell.angle_gamma   90.00
#
_symmetry.space_group_name_H-M   'P 1'
#
loop_
_entity.id
_entity.type
_entity.pdbx_description
1 polymer ?
#
loop_
_entity_poly.entity_id
_entity_poly.type
_entity_poly.pdbx_seq_one_letter_code
_entity_poly.pdbx_strand_id
1 'polypeptide(L)'
;MVLWRISRFIDLKGIGGLRASGRWNEAGLPVVYLAESPAGALIEVCVHTSSNDVPPTYTLLRVEGPDLECPSILLESLPPDWATKPEITREFGDKWLRERASVLLRVPSAIVPQTSNYVFNPLHPDASHFTIVQTYPYPFDMRIKQ
;
A
#
# COMPACT_ATOMS: atom_id res chain seq x y z
N MET A 1 -7.43 14.44 0.06
CA MET A 1 -7.34 13.20 0.86
C MET A 1 -5.96 13.01 1.43
N VAL A 2 -5.85 12.35 2.54
CA VAL A 2 -4.57 12.07 3.21
C VAL A 2 -4.39 10.55 3.30
N LEU A 3 -3.25 10.08 2.84
CA LEU A 3 -2.87 8.67 2.87
C LEU A 3 -1.48 8.52 3.50
N TRP A 4 -1.15 7.34 3.95
CA TRP A 4 0.03 7.10 4.76
C TRP A 4 0.85 5.92 4.25
N ARG A 5 2.17 6.03 4.41
CA ARG A 5 3.09 4.96 4.05
C ARG A 5 4.29 4.96 5.01
N ILE A 6 4.79 3.79 5.30
CA ILE A 6 6.10 3.64 5.93
C ILE A 6 7.07 3.12 4.88
N SER A 7 8.13 3.87 4.64
CA SER A 7 9.13 3.53 3.62
C SER A 7 10.46 4.20 3.92
N ARG A 8 11.54 3.51 3.54
CA ARG A 8 12.88 4.11 3.51
C ARG A 8 13.05 5.06 2.32
N PHE A 9 12.23 4.89 1.30
CA PHE A 9 12.28 5.72 0.09
C PHE A 9 11.23 6.80 0.17
N ILE A 10 11.68 8.07 0.12
CA ILE A 10 10.81 9.25 0.24
C ILE A 10 10.40 9.68 -1.18
N ASP A 11 9.68 8.81 -1.86
CA ASP A 11 9.10 9.08 -3.17
C ASP A 11 7.86 8.21 -3.40
N LEU A 12 7.13 8.50 -4.48
CA LEU A 12 5.96 7.76 -4.94
C LEU A 12 6.20 7.12 -6.32
N LYS A 13 7.45 6.77 -6.63
CA LYS A 13 7.83 6.21 -7.93
C LYS A 13 7.45 4.73 -8.08
N GLY A 14 7.29 4.02 -6.97
CA GLY A 14 6.86 2.62 -6.99
C GLY A 14 7.87 1.63 -7.57
N ILE A 15 9.15 1.94 -7.49
CA ILE A 15 10.21 1.10 -8.08
C ILE A 15 10.25 -0.30 -7.47
N GLY A 16 9.85 -0.44 -6.20
CA GLY A 16 9.77 -1.74 -5.55
C GLY A 16 8.86 -2.74 -6.28
N GLY A 17 7.79 -2.26 -6.91
CA GLY A 17 6.87 -3.09 -7.69
C GLY A 17 7.48 -3.68 -8.95
N LEU A 18 8.53 -3.07 -9.48
CA LEU A 18 9.28 -3.62 -10.62
C LEU A 18 10.05 -4.89 -10.25
N ARG A 19 10.42 -5.03 -8.99
CA ARG A 19 11.34 -6.06 -8.50
C ARG A 19 10.68 -7.13 -7.64
N ALA A 20 9.56 -6.82 -7.02
CA ALA A 20 8.91 -7.70 -6.07
C ALA A 20 7.39 -7.68 -6.23
N SER A 21 6.80 -8.85 -6.06
CA SER A 21 5.34 -9.00 -5.98
C SER A 21 4.84 -8.59 -4.60
N GLY A 22 3.70 -7.90 -4.56
CA GLY A 22 2.98 -7.58 -3.33
C GLY A 22 1.63 -8.28 -3.28
N ARG A 23 0.78 -7.86 -2.34
CA ARG A 23 -0.55 -8.43 -2.19
C ARG A 23 -1.40 -8.28 -3.46
N TRP A 24 -1.28 -7.14 -4.14
CA TRP A 24 -2.13 -6.76 -5.28
C TRP A 24 -1.36 -6.61 -6.59
N ASN A 25 -0.09 -7.04 -6.67
CA ASN A 25 0.70 -6.95 -7.89
C ASN A 25 1.67 -8.12 -8.05
N GLU A 26 1.89 -8.53 -9.30
CA GLU A 26 3.08 -9.25 -9.70
C GLU A 26 4.20 -8.26 -10.00
N ALA A 27 5.45 -8.65 -9.77
CA ALA A 27 6.60 -7.82 -10.14
C ALA A 27 6.58 -7.48 -11.63
N GLY A 28 6.94 -6.25 -11.97
CA GLY A 28 7.08 -5.80 -13.37
C GLY A 28 6.48 -4.44 -13.69
N LEU A 29 5.60 -3.91 -12.83
CA LEU A 29 5.05 -2.56 -12.98
C LEU A 29 5.29 -1.75 -11.70
N PRO A 30 5.52 -0.43 -11.81
CA PRO A 30 5.63 0.39 -10.63
C PRO A 30 4.30 0.45 -9.90
N VAL A 31 4.36 0.36 -8.58
CA VAL A 31 3.19 0.39 -7.71
C VAL A 31 3.59 0.89 -6.33
N VAL A 32 2.69 1.64 -5.68
CA VAL A 32 2.86 2.09 -4.30
C VAL A 32 1.65 1.65 -3.50
N TYR A 33 1.91 1.15 -2.29
CA TYR A 33 0.86 0.81 -1.33
C TYR A 33 0.76 1.91 -0.29
N LEU A 34 -0.46 2.42 -0.09
CA LEU A 34 -0.78 3.46 0.89
C LEU A 34 -1.85 2.94 1.84
N ALA A 35 -1.87 3.48 3.05
CA ALA A 35 -2.86 3.12 4.06
C ALA A 35 -3.76 4.32 4.39
N GLU A 36 -4.97 4.03 4.86
CA GLU A 36 -5.90 5.10 5.27
C GLU A 36 -5.51 5.75 6.61
N SER A 37 -4.63 5.10 7.39
CA SER A 37 -4.18 5.61 8.68
C SER A 37 -2.71 5.29 8.93
N PRO A 38 -2.03 6.05 9.80
CA PRO A 38 -0.67 5.72 10.21
C PRO A 38 -0.55 4.34 10.87
N ALA A 39 -1.53 3.98 11.72
CA ALA A 39 -1.55 2.66 12.36
C ALA A 39 -1.71 1.53 11.33
N GLY A 40 -2.55 1.73 10.31
CA GLY A 40 -2.68 0.78 9.20
C GLY A 40 -1.38 0.57 8.44
N ALA A 41 -0.66 1.66 8.16
CA ALA A 41 0.65 1.57 7.53
C ALA A 41 1.65 0.78 8.39
N LEU A 42 1.63 0.98 9.69
CA LEU A 42 2.51 0.26 10.62
C LEU A 42 2.20 -1.23 10.67
N ILE A 43 0.93 -1.61 10.73
CA ILE A 43 0.51 -3.01 10.72
C ILE A 43 1.01 -3.72 9.45
N GLU A 44 0.87 -3.11 8.30
CA GLU A 44 1.33 -3.70 7.03
C GLU A 44 2.86 -3.93 7.04
N VAL A 45 3.62 -2.99 7.58
CA VAL A 45 5.08 -3.16 7.72
C VAL A 45 5.41 -4.29 8.70
N CYS A 46 4.70 -4.38 9.82
CA CYS A 46 4.98 -5.38 10.84
C CYS A 46 4.85 -6.82 10.33
N VAL A 47 3.87 -7.10 9.47
CA VAL A 47 3.67 -8.47 8.94
C VAL A 47 4.67 -8.85 7.86
N HIS A 48 5.29 -7.86 7.21
CA HIS A 48 6.30 -8.08 6.17
C HIS A 48 7.72 -8.06 6.71
N THR A 49 7.91 -7.81 7.99
CA THR A 49 9.24 -7.72 8.62
C THR A 49 9.38 -8.82 9.67
N SER A 50 10.43 -9.64 9.54
CA SER A 50 10.69 -10.64 10.57
C SER A 50 11.14 -9.96 11.87
N SER A 51 10.89 -10.60 13.02
CA SER A 51 11.27 -10.04 14.32
C SER A 51 12.77 -9.82 14.48
N ASN A 52 13.60 -10.54 13.70
CA ASN A 52 15.05 -10.38 13.70
C ASN A 52 15.55 -9.24 12.81
N ASP A 53 14.71 -8.75 11.90
CA ASP A 53 15.08 -7.74 10.89
C ASP A 53 14.37 -6.41 11.10
N VAL A 54 13.80 -6.20 12.29
CA VAL A 54 13.12 -4.94 12.62
C VAL A 54 14.14 -3.81 12.68
N PRO A 55 13.99 -2.76 11.85
CA PRO A 55 14.88 -1.62 11.92
C PRO A 55 14.67 -0.86 13.23
N PRO A 56 15.71 -0.20 13.79
CA PRO A 56 15.56 0.58 15.02
C PRO A 56 14.62 1.78 14.85
N THR A 57 14.52 2.32 13.64
CA THR A 57 13.66 3.46 13.30
C THR A 57 12.93 3.21 12.00
N TYR A 58 11.79 3.86 11.83
CA TYR A 58 11.06 3.89 10.57
C TYR A 58 10.68 5.33 10.21
N THR A 59 10.37 5.56 8.93
CA THR A 59 9.90 6.86 8.44
C THR A 59 8.47 6.73 7.96
N LEU A 60 7.58 7.47 8.62
CA LEU A 60 6.17 7.58 8.21
C LEU A 60 6.04 8.75 7.24
N LEU A 61 5.41 8.50 6.10
CA LEU A 61 5.16 9.48 5.06
C LEU A 61 3.69 9.86 5.06
N ARG A 62 3.43 11.17 5.12
CA ARG A 62 2.10 11.72 4.90
C ARG A 62 1.99 12.13 3.44
N VAL A 63 1.04 11.53 2.73
CA VAL A 63 0.77 11.79 1.32
C VAL A 63 -0.55 12.52 1.20
N GLU A 64 -0.56 13.63 0.46
CA GLU A 64 -1.77 14.39 0.19
C GLU A 64 -2.04 14.47 -1.31
N GLY A 65 -3.30 14.43 -1.66
CA GLY A 65 -3.78 14.61 -3.01
C GLY A 65 -5.24 15.05 -3.02
N PRO A 66 -5.82 15.26 -4.21
CA PRO A 66 -7.21 15.67 -4.32
C PRO A 66 -8.16 14.56 -3.83
N ASP A 67 -9.34 14.96 -3.37
CA ASP A 67 -10.41 14.02 -3.05
C ASP A 67 -10.98 13.48 -4.36
N LEU A 68 -10.63 12.25 -4.67
CA LEU A 68 -11.06 11.56 -5.88
C LEU A 68 -11.95 10.37 -5.53
N GLU A 69 -12.98 10.18 -6.32
CA GLU A 69 -13.66 8.89 -6.34
C GLU A 69 -12.72 7.87 -7.00
N CYS A 70 -12.60 6.72 -6.38
CA CYS A 70 -11.79 5.64 -6.91
C CYS A 70 -12.54 4.32 -6.83
N PRO A 71 -12.25 3.38 -7.73
CA PRO A 71 -12.85 2.05 -7.63
C PRO A 71 -12.40 1.36 -6.35
N SER A 72 -13.28 0.49 -5.84
CA SER A 72 -13.02 -0.30 -4.64
C SER A 72 -13.19 -1.78 -4.94
N ILE A 73 -12.29 -2.59 -4.44
CA ILE A 73 -12.52 -4.04 -4.38
C ILE A 73 -13.28 -4.29 -3.07
N LEU A 74 -14.53 -4.71 -3.22
CA LEU A 74 -15.39 -4.99 -2.07
C LEU A 74 -15.04 -6.35 -1.47
N LEU A 75 -15.04 -6.44 -0.15
CA LEU A 75 -14.73 -7.68 0.57
C LEU A 75 -15.66 -8.81 0.13
N GLU A 76 -16.95 -8.52 -0.08
CA GLU A 76 -17.95 -9.50 -0.50
C GLU A 76 -17.71 -10.02 -1.94
N SER A 77 -16.94 -9.32 -2.75
CA SER A 77 -16.59 -9.78 -4.10
C SER A 77 -15.42 -10.75 -4.13
N LEU A 78 -14.74 -10.93 -3.00
CA LEU A 78 -13.60 -11.82 -2.87
C LEU A 78 -14.03 -13.17 -2.28
N PRO A 79 -13.39 -14.28 -2.68
CA PRO A 79 -13.67 -15.58 -2.07
C PRO A 79 -13.29 -15.57 -0.58
N PRO A 80 -13.91 -16.43 0.27
CA PRO A 80 -13.67 -16.39 1.72
C PRO A 80 -12.21 -16.55 2.16
N ASP A 81 -11.39 -17.22 1.36
CA ASP A 81 -9.99 -17.53 1.65
C ASP A 81 -9.00 -16.62 0.90
N TRP A 82 -9.47 -15.47 0.40
CA TRP A 82 -8.67 -14.56 -0.45
C TRP A 82 -7.36 -14.13 0.21
N ALA A 83 -7.35 -13.96 1.54
CA ALA A 83 -6.17 -13.47 2.26
C ALA A 83 -4.99 -14.46 2.20
N THR A 84 -5.26 -15.74 1.94
CA THR A 84 -4.24 -16.79 1.79
C THR A 84 -3.93 -17.11 0.33
N LYS A 85 -4.60 -16.45 -0.62
CA LYS A 85 -4.46 -16.69 -2.06
C LYS A 85 -4.04 -15.41 -2.79
N PRO A 86 -2.78 -15.00 -2.69
CA PRO A 86 -2.31 -13.77 -3.32
C PRO A 86 -2.46 -13.78 -4.86
N GLU A 87 -2.50 -14.95 -5.49
CA GLU A 87 -2.72 -15.06 -6.93
C GLU A 87 -4.05 -14.45 -7.38
N ILE A 88 -5.08 -14.48 -6.53
CA ILE A 88 -6.38 -13.88 -6.82
C ILE A 88 -6.31 -12.36 -6.77
N THR A 89 -5.75 -11.82 -5.70
CA THR A 89 -5.65 -10.36 -5.53
C THR A 89 -4.68 -9.73 -6.52
N ARG A 90 -3.60 -10.42 -6.86
CA ARG A 90 -2.63 -9.96 -7.87
C ARG A 90 -3.25 -9.86 -9.25
N GLU A 91 -4.12 -10.77 -9.61
CA GLU A 91 -4.84 -10.70 -10.90
C GLU A 91 -5.68 -9.43 -11.00
N PHE A 92 -6.44 -9.08 -9.95
CA PHE A 92 -7.20 -7.84 -9.90
C PHE A 92 -6.31 -6.61 -9.99
N GLY A 93 -5.28 -6.56 -9.19
CA GLY A 93 -4.39 -5.40 -9.12
C GLY A 93 -3.58 -5.19 -10.40
N ASP A 94 -3.07 -6.26 -10.99
CA ASP A 94 -2.30 -6.17 -12.24
C ASP A 94 -3.17 -5.68 -13.40
N LYS A 95 -4.39 -6.17 -13.49
CA LYS A 95 -5.34 -5.70 -14.51
C LYS A 95 -5.59 -4.20 -14.36
N TRP A 96 -5.87 -3.76 -13.15
CA TRP A 96 -6.09 -2.35 -12.86
C TRP A 96 -4.85 -1.50 -13.18
N LEU A 97 -3.65 -1.96 -12.81
CA LEU A 97 -2.39 -1.27 -13.11
C LEU A 97 -2.18 -1.10 -14.61
N ARG A 98 -2.40 -2.16 -15.37
CA ARG A 98 -2.22 -2.13 -16.84
C ARG A 98 -3.23 -1.23 -17.53
N GLU A 99 -4.47 -1.23 -17.08
CA GLU A 99 -5.55 -0.44 -17.68
C GLU A 99 -5.44 1.05 -17.39
N ARG A 100 -4.74 1.43 -16.31
CA ARG A 100 -4.58 2.84 -15.89
C ARG A 100 -5.91 3.58 -15.78
N ALA A 101 -6.97 2.91 -15.34
CA ALA A 101 -8.30 3.50 -15.29
C ALA A 101 -8.44 4.57 -14.20
N SER A 102 -7.66 4.46 -13.13
CA SER A 102 -7.65 5.41 -12.01
C SER A 102 -6.27 5.43 -11.35
N VAL A 103 -5.97 6.49 -10.61
CA VAL A 103 -4.71 6.62 -9.90
C VAL A 103 -4.69 5.80 -8.62
N LEU A 104 -5.85 5.59 -8.01
CA LEU A 104 -6.03 4.83 -6.77
C LEU A 104 -7.03 3.69 -6.97
N LEU A 105 -6.75 2.57 -6.31
CA LEU A 105 -7.66 1.45 -6.13
C LEU A 105 -7.77 1.20 -4.62
N ARG A 106 -8.97 1.30 -4.08
CA ARG A 106 -9.22 0.99 -2.67
C ARG A 106 -9.38 -0.51 -2.49
N VAL A 107 -8.67 -1.08 -1.54
CA VAL A 107 -8.66 -2.52 -1.29
C VAL A 107 -8.77 -2.81 0.20
N PRO A 108 -9.35 -3.95 0.59
CA PRO A 108 -9.34 -4.36 1.99
C PRO A 108 -7.94 -4.79 2.43
N SER A 109 -7.59 -4.50 3.68
CA SER A 109 -6.39 -5.07 4.28
C SER A 109 -6.55 -6.58 4.44
N ALA A 110 -5.51 -7.34 4.12
CA ALA A 110 -5.51 -8.78 4.35
C ALA A 110 -5.37 -9.14 5.83
N ILE A 111 -4.97 -8.19 6.67
CA ILE A 111 -4.77 -8.39 8.10
C ILE A 111 -6.03 -8.03 8.87
N VAL A 112 -6.57 -6.82 8.62
CA VAL A 112 -7.81 -6.32 9.24
C VAL A 112 -8.73 -5.85 8.11
N PRO A 113 -9.61 -6.73 7.58
CA PRO A 113 -10.37 -6.43 6.35
C PRO A 113 -11.32 -5.23 6.44
N GLN A 114 -11.68 -4.80 7.65
CA GLN A 114 -12.48 -3.58 7.88
C GLN A 114 -11.67 -2.30 7.65
N THR A 115 -10.33 -2.42 7.57
CA THR A 115 -9.41 -1.33 7.28
C THR A 115 -9.11 -1.32 5.79
N SER A 116 -9.11 -0.14 5.19
CA SER A 116 -8.79 0.01 3.77
C SER A 116 -7.33 0.37 3.56
N ASN A 117 -6.76 -0.24 2.52
CA ASN A 117 -5.51 0.20 1.91
C ASN A 117 -5.81 0.75 0.51
N TYR A 118 -4.83 1.42 -0.07
CA TYR A 118 -4.93 1.97 -1.41
C TYR A 118 -3.72 1.53 -2.23
N VAL A 119 -3.99 1.05 -3.43
CA VAL A 119 -2.94 0.80 -4.42
C VAL A 119 -2.85 2.05 -5.30
N PHE A 120 -1.66 2.61 -5.42
CA PHE A 120 -1.38 3.82 -6.17
C PHE A 120 -0.61 3.47 -7.44
N ASN A 121 -1.08 3.99 -8.58
CA ASN A 121 -0.43 3.76 -9.87
C ASN A 121 0.42 4.97 -10.27
N PRO A 122 1.76 4.90 -10.12
CA PRO A 122 2.64 6.02 -10.48
C PRO A 122 2.60 6.40 -11.97
N LEU A 123 2.16 5.50 -12.83
CA LEU A 123 2.09 5.75 -14.27
C LEU A 123 0.78 6.41 -14.73
N HIS A 124 -0.18 6.58 -13.82
CA HIS A 124 -1.42 7.28 -14.14
C HIS A 124 -1.16 8.79 -14.29
N PRO A 125 -1.83 9.49 -15.23
CA PRO A 125 -1.65 10.94 -15.39
C PRO A 125 -1.90 11.76 -14.12
N ASP A 126 -2.84 11.35 -13.28
CA ASP A 126 -3.17 12.05 -12.02
C ASP A 126 -2.19 11.77 -10.88
N ALA A 127 -1.20 10.91 -11.09
CA ALA A 127 -0.20 10.59 -10.05
C ALA A 127 0.56 11.84 -9.59
N SER A 128 0.80 12.80 -10.47
CA SER A 128 1.49 14.04 -10.15
C SER A 128 0.73 14.95 -9.17
N HIS A 129 -0.55 14.72 -8.96
CA HIS A 129 -1.36 15.47 -7.98
C HIS A 129 -1.17 14.99 -6.54
N PHE A 130 -0.47 13.88 -6.34
CA PHE A 130 -0.17 13.31 -5.03
C PHE A 130 1.27 13.62 -4.65
N THR A 131 1.47 14.15 -3.45
CA THR A 131 2.80 14.53 -2.96
C THR A 131 2.99 14.09 -1.51
N ILE A 132 4.24 13.81 -1.16
CA ILE A 132 4.65 13.60 0.22
C ILE A 132 4.83 14.98 0.84
N VAL A 133 3.95 15.34 1.78
CA VAL A 133 3.95 16.69 2.40
C VAL A 133 4.69 16.73 3.72
N GLN A 134 4.89 15.59 4.37
CA GLN A 134 5.54 15.49 5.67
C GLN A 134 6.15 14.12 5.85
N THR A 135 7.29 14.08 6.54
CA THR A 135 7.92 12.84 6.97
C THR A 135 8.10 12.86 8.49
N TYR A 136 7.90 11.71 9.13
CA TYR A 136 8.00 11.55 10.56
C TYR A 136 8.92 10.37 10.88
N PRO A 137 10.14 10.60 11.39
CA PRO A 137 10.99 9.53 11.88
C PRO A 137 10.55 9.12 13.29
N TYR A 138 10.35 7.82 13.50
CA TYR A 138 9.98 7.26 14.80
C TYR A 138 10.86 6.07 15.15
N PRO A 139 11.18 5.85 16.44
CA PRO A 139 11.72 4.58 16.88
C PRO A 139 10.66 3.50 16.72
N PHE A 140 11.07 2.29 16.34
CA PHE A 140 10.16 1.15 16.29
C PHE A 140 9.88 0.66 17.72
N ASP A 141 8.60 0.58 18.07
CA ASP A 141 8.21 0.09 19.40
C ASP A 141 8.31 -1.44 19.42
N MET A 142 9.32 -1.96 20.10
CA MET A 142 9.63 -3.39 20.13
C MET A 142 8.52 -4.23 20.77
N ARG A 143 7.59 -3.64 21.52
CA ARG A 143 6.46 -4.38 22.08
C ARG A 143 5.53 -4.94 21.01
N ILE A 144 5.55 -4.36 19.79
CA ILE A 144 4.69 -4.81 18.67
C ILE A 144 5.15 -6.17 18.14
N LYS A 145 6.44 -6.47 18.21
CA LYS A 145 7.06 -7.67 17.61
C LYS A 145 7.73 -8.56 18.64
N GLN A 146 7.13 -8.73 19.77
CA GLN A 146 7.62 -9.65 20.82
C GLN A 146 7.39 -11.12 20.48
#